data_14edf227f123d8c26c58e0554cd3a2fa
#
_entry.id   14edf227f123d8c26c58e0554cd3a2fa
#
_cell.length_a   1.000
_cell.length_b   1.000
_cell.length_c   1.000
_cell.angle_alpha   90.00
_cell.angle_beta   90.00
_cell.angle_gamma   90.00
#
_symmetry.space_group_name_H-M   'P 1'
#
loop_
_entity.id
_entity.type
_entity.pdbx_description
1 polymer ?
#
loop_
_entity_poly.entity_id
_entity_poly.type
_entity_poly.pdbx_seq_one_letter_code
_entity_poly.pdbx_strand_id
1 'polypeptide(L)'
;MDVILIPGLWLDASSWDDVVPHLQAAGLRPRPLTLPGVGASGADTATVGIDTWVDAVVREIDAAPDPVVLVGHSGGGNVAWGAADRRPDRVVRVVFVDTVPPPAGAEISQFPLVDGVVPFPGWDFFDDEDVADLDEATRRRTAPLTRSVPGRVPTDGITLDDDRRYQVPVTLLNGRWDEAAFRAEISQWGPFAAEFDSIDDAEVVKLGTGHWPQFSQPLRLADAIIAAVGR
;
A
#
# COMPACT_ATOMS: atom_id res chain seq x y z
N MET A 1 -13.74 -2.12 14.27
CA MET A 1 -13.48 -1.80 12.86
C MET A 1 -12.40 -2.73 12.35
N ASP A 2 -12.64 -3.42 11.23
CA ASP A 2 -11.63 -4.22 10.56
C ASP A 2 -10.73 -3.32 9.72
N VAL A 3 -9.41 -3.54 9.81
CA VAL A 3 -8.39 -2.78 9.08
C VAL A 3 -7.56 -3.78 8.28
N ILE A 4 -7.75 -3.81 6.97
CA ILE A 4 -7.01 -4.70 6.07
C ILE A 4 -5.68 -4.02 5.72
N LEU A 5 -4.58 -4.68 6.07
CA LEU A 5 -3.22 -4.17 5.87
C LEU A 5 -2.58 -4.85 4.65
N ILE A 6 -2.36 -4.07 3.60
CA ILE A 6 -1.90 -4.54 2.30
C ILE A 6 -0.43 -4.13 2.13
N PRO A 7 0.50 -5.09 2.09
CA PRO A 7 1.92 -4.79 2.00
C PRO A 7 2.31 -4.26 0.62
N GLY A 8 3.42 -3.55 0.56
CA GLY A 8 4.08 -3.15 -0.69
C GLY A 8 4.74 -4.34 -1.41
N LEU A 9 5.34 -4.05 -2.55
CA LEU A 9 6.12 -5.06 -3.28
C LEU A 9 7.18 -5.66 -2.37
N TRP A 10 7.49 -6.94 -2.60
CA TRP A 10 8.50 -7.74 -1.87
C TRP A 10 8.19 -8.02 -0.40
N LEU A 11 7.03 -7.62 0.11
CA LEU A 11 6.62 -7.79 1.50
C LEU A 11 5.43 -8.74 1.62
N ASP A 12 5.32 -9.35 2.78
CA ASP A 12 4.19 -10.19 3.18
C ASP A 12 3.54 -9.65 4.48
N ALA A 13 2.59 -10.38 5.05
CA ALA A 13 1.89 -10.01 6.28
C ALA A 13 2.83 -9.67 7.44
N SER A 14 4.00 -10.32 7.52
CA SER A 14 4.96 -10.09 8.60
C SER A 14 5.58 -8.69 8.62
N SER A 15 5.48 -7.95 7.50
CA SER A 15 5.93 -6.55 7.47
C SER A 15 5.15 -5.63 8.41
N TRP A 16 4.00 -6.06 8.89
CA TRP A 16 3.13 -5.33 9.81
C TRP A 16 3.23 -5.77 11.26
N ASP A 17 4.11 -6.75 11.58
CA ASP A 17 4.19 -7.36 12.93
C ASP A 17 4.43 -6.33 14.04
N ASP A 18 5.24 -5.31 13.79
CA ASP A 18 5.53 -4.24 14.75
C ASP A 18 4.40 -3.18 14.83
N VAL A 19 3.47 -3.13 13.88
CA VAL A 19 2.33 -2.19 13.82
C VAL A 19 1.07 -2.81 14.43
N VAL A 20 0.80 -4.08 14.13
CA VAL A 20 -0.42 -4.81 14.52
C VAL A 20 -0.76 -4.70 16.02
N PRO A 21 0.19 -4.90 16.97
CA PRO A 21 -0.14 -4.84 18.40
C PRO A 21 -0.69 -3.47 18.83
N HIS A 22 -0.24 -2.38 18.21
CA HIS A 22 -0.67 -1.02 18.53
C HIS A 22 -2.09 -0.75 18.02
N LEU A 23 -2.41 -1.22 16.80
CA LEU A 23 -3.77 -1.14 16.26
C LEU A 23 -4.75 -1.95 17.13
N GLN A 24 -4.35 -3.14 17.57
CA GLN A 24 -5.15 -3.99 18.48
C GLN A 24 -5.38 -3.32 19.84
N ALA A 25 -4.35 -2.68 20.40
CA ALA A 25 -4.47 -1.96 21.67
C ALA A 25 -5.45 -0.76 21.58
N ALA A 26 -5.61 -0.18 20.38
CA ALA A 26 -6.61 0.86 20.09
C ALA A 26 -8.02 0.30 19.80
N GLY A 27 -8.23 -1.02 19.92
CA GLY A 27 -9.54 -1.67 19.70
C GLY A 27 -9.87 -1.94 18.23
N LEU A 28 -8.91 -1.78 17.32
CA LEU A 28 -9.06 -2.14 15.91
C LEU A 28 -8.81 -3.65 15.72
N ARG A 29 -9.29 -4.20 14.60
CA ARG A 29 -9.06 -5.59 14.18
C ARG A 29 -8.19 -5.62 12.94
N PRO A 30 -6.84 -5.50 13.08
CA PRO A 30 -5.94 -5.52 11.94
C PRO A 30 -5.90 -6.90 11.30
N ARG A 31 -5.91 -6.92 9.97
CA ARG A 31 -5.84 -8.11 9.11
C ARG A 31 -4.70 -7.94 8.11
N PRO A 32 -3.45 -8.24 8.50
CA PRO A 32 -2.31 -8.17 7.58
C PRO A 32 -2.38 -9.28 6.55
N LEU A 33 -2.13 -8.95 5.28
CA LEU A 33 -2.25 -9.90 4.17
C LEU A 33 -0.89 -10.34 3.64
N THR A 34 -0.84 -11.60 3.21
CA THR A 34 0.17 -12.09 2.27
C THR A 34 -0.55 -12.28 0.92
N LEU A 35 -0.14 -11.51 -0.08
CA LEU A 35 -0.80 -11.52 -1.38
C LEU A 35 -0.39 -12.75 -2.21
N PRO A 36 -1.25 -13.21 -3.14
CA PRO A 36 -1.01 -14.42 -3.91
C PRO A 36 0.32 -14.41 -4.67
N GLY A 37 1.08 -15.49 -4.56
CA GLY A 37 2.34 -15.69 -5.29
C GLY A 37 3.55 -14.99 -4.70
N VAL A 38 3.41 -14.23 -3.59
CA VAL A 38 4.55 -13.65 -2.90
C VAL A 38 5.46 -14.75 -2.35
N GLY A 39 6.74 -14.74 -2.74
CA GLY A 39 7.73 -15.74 -2.37
C GLY A 39 7.64 -17.07 -3.14
N ALA A 40 6.70 -17.23 -4.07
CA ALA A 40 6.57 -18.43 -4.89
C ALA A 40 7.50 -18.40 -6.14
N SER A 41 7.63 -19.52 -6.83
CA SER A 41 8.40 -19.61 -8.07
C SER A 41 7.69 -18.93 -9.24
N GLY A 42 8.43 -18.47 -10.24
CA GLY A 42 7.84 -17.84 -11.43
C GLY A 42 6.92 -18.78 -12.21
N ALA A 43 7.20 -20.09 -12.24
CA ALA A 43 6.33 -21.06 -12.89
C ALA A 43 4.95 -21.15 -12.23
N ASP A 44 4.89 -21.04 -10.89
CA ASP A 44 3.67 -21.11 -10.11
C ASP A 44 2.88 -19.77 -10.15
N THR A 45 3.53 -18.68 -10.58
CA THR A 45 2.98 -17.32 -10.53
C THR A 45 2.76 -16.67 -11.90
N ALA A 46 2.99 -17.39 -12.98
CA ALA A 46 2.95 -16.85 -14.36
C ALA A 46 1.62 -16.19 -14.74
N THR A 47 0.52 -16.57 -14.09
CA THR A 47 -0.82 -16.01 -14.30
C THR A 47 -1.22 -14.99 -13.23
N VAL A 48 -0.39 -14.75 -12.21
CA VAL A 48 -0.69 -13.82 -11.12
C VAL A 48 -0.30 -12.41 -11.56
N GLY A 49 -1.30 -11.56 -11.72
CA GLY A 49 -1.15 -10.13 -12.02
C GLY A 49 -1.78 -9.28 -10.92
N ILE A 50 -1.79 -7.96 -11.13
CA ILE A 50 -2.33 -7.01 -10.14
C ILE A 50 -3.81 -7.27 -9.82
N ASP A 51 -4.62 -7.65 -10.83
CA ASP A 51 -6.03 -8.00 -10.62
C ASP A 51 -6.21 -9.20 -9.69
N THR A 52 -5.28 -10.17 -9.71
CA THR A 52 -5.29 -11.30 -8.76
C THR A 52 -5.09 -10.83 -7.32
N TRP A 53 -4.25 -9.81 -7.12
CA TRP A 53 -4.04 -9.20 -5.82
C TRP A 53 -5.24 -8.39 -5.37
N VAL A 54 -5.83 -7.59 -6.28
CA VAL A 54 -7.08 -6.87 -6.01
C VAL A 54 -8.20 -7.83 -5.62
N ASP A 55 -8.39 -8.94 -6.36
CA ASP A 55 -9.39 -9.96 -6.04
C ASP A 55 -9.15 -10.62 -4.66
N ALA A 56 -7.90 -10.76 -4.25
CA ALA A 56 -7.59 -11.27 -2.91
C ALA A 56 -8.07 -10.29 -1.82
N VAL A 57 -7.85 -8.99 -1.99
CA VAL A 57 -8.34 -7.97 -1.06
C VAL A 57 -9.87 -7.87 -1.09
N VAL A 58 -10.49 -7.94 -2.26
CA VAL A 58 -11.97 -7.96 -2.41
C VAL A 58 -12.59 -9.12 -1.62
N ARG A 59 -11.99 -10.32 -1.67
CA ARG A 59 -12.45 -11.46 -0.85
C ARG A 59 -12.40 -11.19 0.64
N GLU A 60 -11.36 -10.47 1.12
CA GLU A 60 -11.26 -10.08 2.54
C GLU A 60 -12.32 -9.03 2.93
N ILE A 61 -12.62 -8.09 2.01
CA ILE A 61 -13.69 -7.11 2.20
C ILE A 61 -15.05 -7.83 2.27
N ASP A 62 -15.31 -8.73 1.34
CA ASP A 62 -16.58 -9.47 1.25
C ASP A 62 -16.79 -10.42 2.45
N ALA A 63 -15.71 -10.96 3.03
CA ALA A 63 -15.74 -11.78 4.23
C ALA A 63 -15.93 -11.02 5.54
N ALA A 64 -15.68 -9.69 5.54
CA ALA A 64 -15.86 -8.87 6.72
C ALA A 64 -17.36 -8.64 7.03
N PRO A 65 -17.79 -8.68 8.30
CA PRO A 65 -19.20 -8.47 8.64
C PRO A 65 -19.67 -7.04 8.40
N ASP A 66 -18.77 -6.07 8.56
CA ASP A 66 -19.02 -4.64 8.45
C ASP A 66 -18.11 -4.03 7.36
N PRO A 67 -18.37 -2.79 6.89
CA PRO A 67 -17.42 -2.06 6.06
C PRO A 67 -16.06 -1.92 6.74
N VAL A 68 -14.99 -1.86 5.93
CA VAL A 68 -13.61 -1.95 6.39
C VAL A 68 -12.80 -0.69 6.06
N VAL A 69 -11.64 -0.54 6.70
CA VAL A 69 -10.59 0.39 6.27
C VAL A 69 -9.52 -0.41 5.53
N LEU A 70 -9.07 0.12 4.39
CA LEU A 70 -7.92 -0.42 3.66
C LEU A 70 -6.69 0.42 3.97
N VAL A 71 -5.57 -0.21 4.27
CA VAL A 71 -4.27 0.44 4.43
C VAL A 71 -3.31 -0.18 3.43
N GLY A 72 -2.89 0.58 2.44
CA GLY A 72 -1.99 0.12 1.38
C GLY A 72 -0.63 0.82 1.44
N HIS A 73 0.44 0.06 1.62
CA HIS A 73 1.80 0.57 1.57
C HIS A 73 2.38 0.45 0.15
N SER A 74 2.97 1.53 -0.39
CA SER A 74 3.67 1.48 -1.69
C SER A 74 2.77 0.86 -2.78
N GLY A 75 3.23 -0.15 -3.52
CA GLY A 75 2.42 -0.90 -4.50
C GLY A 75 1.15 -1.53 -3.93
N GLY A 76 1.07 -1.76 -2.62
CA GLY A 76 -0.17 -2.15 -1.94
C GLY A 76 -1.26 -1.07 -1.98
N GLY A 77 -0.90 0.20 -2.19
CA GLY A 77 -1.83 1.29 -2.42
C GLY A 77 -2.59 1.14 -3.75
N ASN A 78 -1.90 0.70 -4.82
CA ASN A 78 -2.56 0.39 -6.09
C ASN A 78 -3.64 -0.70 -5.89
N VAL A 79 -3.29 -1.75 -5.14
CA VAL A 79 -4.21 -2.85 -4.82
C VAL A 79 -5.39 -2.39 -3.96
N ALA A 80 -5.11 -1.54 -2.94
CA ALA A 80 -6.15 -0.96 -2.09
C ALA A 80 -7.15 -0.12 -2.89
N TRP A 81 -6.65 0.71 -3.83
CA TRP A 81 -7.49 1.55 -4.67
C TRP A 81 -8.35 0.73 -5.63
N GLY A 82 -7.76 -0.29 -6.29
CA GLY A 82 -8.52 -1.23 -7.12
C GLY A 82 -9.59 -2.00 -6.34
N ALA A 83 -9.32 -2.36 -5.08
CA ALA A 83 -10.31 -3.03 -4.23
C ALA A 83 -11.43 -2.07 -3.79
N ALA A 84 -11.11 -0.81 -3.49
CA ALA A 84 -12.09 0.25 -3.19
C ALA A 84 -12.98 0.53 -4.41
N ASP A 85 -12.41 0.58 -5.63
CA ASP A 85 -13.17 0.71 -6.88
C ASP A 85 -14.20 -0.42 -7.03
N ARG A 86 -13.81 -1.67 -6.75
CA ARG A 86 -14.72 -2.82 -6.87
C ARG A 86 -15.73 -2.94 -5.73
N ARG A 87 -15.50 -2.31 -4.59
CA ARG A 87 -16.36 -2.37 -3.39
C ARG A 87 -16.50 -1.02 -2.69
N PRO A 88 -16.88 0.07 -3.40
CA PRO A 88 -16.92 1.40 -2.80
C PRO A 88 -17.88 1.48 -1.60
N ASP A 89 -18.99 0.75 -1.64
CA ASP A 89 -19.98 0.73 -0.56
C ASP A 89 -19.52 -0.08 0.69
N ARG A 90 -18.39 -0.78 0.60
CA ARG A 90 -17.83 -1.64 1.65
C ARG A 90 -16.53 -1.11 2.24
N VAL A 91 -16.02 0.01 1.73
CA VAL A 91 -14.79 0.63 2.18
C VAL A 91 -15.11 2.00 2.77
N VAL A 92 -14.85 2.19 4.07
CA VAL A 92 -15.11 3.47 4.76
C VAL A 92 -13.98 4.48 4.58
N ARG A 93 -12.77 4.01 4.31
CA ARG A 93 -11.58 4.83 4.04
C ARG A 93 -10.46 4.00 3.41
N VAL A 94 -9.69 4.64 2.54
CA VAL A 94 -8.39 4.11 2.09
C VAL A 94 -7.26 4.96 2.67
N VAL A 95 -6.31 4.31 3.34
CA VAL A 95 -5.09 4.93 3.87
C VAL A 95 -3.91 4.50 2.99
N PHE A 96 -3.32 5.45 2.30
CA PHE A 96 -2.12 5.25 1.50
C PHE A 96 -0.88 5.53 2.35
N VAL A 97 0.02 4.57 2.45
CA VAL A 97 1.27 4.72 3.20
C VAL A 97 2.42 4.88 2.21
N ASP A 98 2.94 6.09 2.16
CA ASP A 98 4.01 6.57 1.26
C ASP A 98 3.80 6.18 -0.21
N THR A 99 2.57 6.41 -0.68
CA THR A 99 2.15 6.22 -2.08
C THR A 99 0.91 7.08 -2.35
N VAL A 100 0.41 7.07 -3.58
CA VAL A 100 -0.72 7.88 -4.04
C VAL A 100 -1.75 7.02 -4.78
N PRO A 101 -3.02 7.45 -4.88
CA PRO A 101 -4.02 6.79 -5.71
C PRO A 101 -3.56 6.75 -7.17
N PRO A 102 -3.43 5.58 -7.80
CA PRO A 102 -3.07 5.49 -9.20
C PRO A 102 -4.28 5.79 -10.11
N PRO A 103 -4.09 6.43 -11.27
CA PRO A 103 -5.12 6.50 -12.29
C PRO A 103 -5.31 5.14 -12.98
N ALA A 104 -6.47 4.96 -13.65
CA ALA A 104 -6.75 3.75 -14.43
C ALA A 104 -5.63 3.46 -15.45
N GLY A 105 -5.21 2.20 -15.53
CA GLY A 105 -4.13 1.74 -16.42
C GLY A 105 -2.72 2.01 -15.91
N ALA A 106 -2.54 2.66 -14.77
CA ALA A 106 -1.20 2.87 -14.20
C ALA A 106 -0.58 1.55 -13.72
N GLU A 107 0.68 1.35 -14.03
CA GLU A 107 1.56 0.30 -13.46
C GLU A 107 2.09 0.75 -12.08
N ILE A 108 2.57 -0.18 -11.27
CA ILE A 108 3.32 0.18 -10.05
C ILE A 108 4.71 0.69 -10.46
N SER A 109 5.50 -0.13 -11.14
CA SER A 109 6.82 0.23 -11.67
C SER A 109 7.41 -0.94 -12.48
N GLN A 110 8.51 -0.68 -13.17
CA GLN A 110 9.23 -1.69 -13.94
C GLN A 110 10.51 -2.12 -13.21
N PHE A 111 10.67 -3.43 -13.05
CA PHE A 111 11.83 -4.04 -12.39
C PHE A 111 12.38 -5.20 -13.21
N PRO A 112 13.68 -5.52 -13.08
CA PRO A 112 14.26 -6.68 -13.73
C PRO A 112 13.61 -8.00 -13.30
N LEU A 113 13.23 -8.82 -14.28
CA LEU A 113 12.71 -10.17 -14.06
C LEU A 113 13.84 -11.17 -13.95
N VAL A 114 13.71 -12.09 -12.98
CA VAL A 114 14.57 -13.26 -12.83
C VAL A 114 13.66 -14.49 -12.72
N ASP A 115 13.77 -15.41 -13.67
CA ASP A 115 12.98 -16.65 -13.70
C ASP A 115 11.45 -16.43 -13.50
N GLY A 116 10.91 -15.34 -14.07
CA GLY A 116 9.49 -15.03 -14.05
C GLY A 116 8.98 -14.33 -12.79
N VAL A 117 9.85 -13.98 -11.86
CA VAL A 117 9.54 -13.17 -10.67
C VAL A 117 10.40 -11.92 -10.64
N VAL A 118 10.00 -10.93 -9.84
CA VAL A 118 10.80 -9.78 -9.47
C VAL A 118 11.36 -10.01 -8.06
N PRO A 119 12.67 -10.34 -7.93
CA PRO A 119 13.30 -10.48 -6.62
C PRO A 119 13.44 -9.10 -5.94
N PHE A 120 13.54 -9.10 -4.62
CA PHE A 120 13.89 -7.87 -3.89
C PHE A 120 15.29 -7.40 -4.32
N PRO A 121 15.44 -6.16 -4.79
CA PRO A 121 16.72 -5.71 -5.36
C PRO A 121 17.79 -5.37 -4.30
N GLY A 122 17.44 -5.40 -3.02
CA GLY A 122 18.29 -4.95 -1.91
C GLY A 122 18.02 -3.49 -1.53
N TRP A 123 18.38 -3.13 -0.29
CA TRP A 123 18.14 -1.77 0.23
C TRP A 123 18.94 -0.70 -0.50
N ASP A 124 20.08 -1.03 -1.07
CA ASP A 124 20.96 -0.08 -1.78
C ASP A 124 20.48 0.25 -3.20
N PHE A 125 19.38 -0.37 -3.65
CA PHE A 125 18.72 -0.06 -4.91
C PHE A 125 17.89 1.23 -4.83
N PHE A 126 17.37 1.56 -3.67
CA PHE A 126 16.46 2.67 -3.46
C PHE A 126 17.21 3.97 -3.19
N ASP A 127 16.55 5.10 -3.46
CA ASP A 127 17.13 6.41 -3.22
C ASP A 127 17.45 6.62 -1.73
N ASP A 128 18.51 7.38 -1.45
CA ASP A 128 18.96 7.64 -0.08
C ASP A 128 17.85 8.17 0.83
N GLU A 129 16.93 8.98 0.28
CA GLU A 129 15.82 9.57 1.02
C GLU A 129 14.77 8.51 1.43
N ASP A 130 14.55 7.48 0.62
CA ASP A 130 13.59 6.41 0.90
C ASP A 130 14.07 5.50 2.04
N VAL A 131 15.38 5.33 2.17
CA VAL A 131 16.01 4.44 3.16
C VAL A 131 16.73 5.19 4.29
N ALA A 132 16.62 6.53 4.35
CA ALA A 132 17.36 7.37 5.28
C ALA A 132 17.17 7.02 6.75
N ASP A 133 15.98 6.53 7.12
CA ASP A 133 15.61 6.15 8.48
C ASP A 133 15.70 4.63 8.75
N LEU A 134 16.19 3.84 7.78
CA LEU A 134 16.53 2.44 7.95
C LEU A 134 18.01 2.29 8.32
N ASP A 135 18.31 2.30 9.60
CA ASP A 135 19.67 2.02 10.05
C ASP A 135 20.14 0.60 9.68
N GLU A 136 21.43 0.35 9.82
CA GLU A 136 22.01 -0.96 9.44
C GLU A 136 21.41 -2.13 10.23
N ALA A 137 21.02 -1.92 11.48
CA ALA A 137 20.38 -2.94 12.31
C ALA A 137 18.99 -3.27 11.79
N THR A 138 18.19 -2.26 11.41
CA THR A 138 16.88 -2.42 10.79
C THR A 138 16.99 -3.11 9.44
N ARG A 139 17.92 -2.68 8.56
CA ARG A 139 18.15 -3.33 7.26
C ARG A 139 18.50 -4.82 7.42
N ARG A 140 19.39 -5.17 8.36
CA ARG A 140 19.73 -6.58 8.65
C ARG A 140 18.55 -7.38 9.19
N ARG A 141 17.75 -6.79 10.07
CA ARG A 141 16.58 -7.44 10.67
C ARG A 141 15.49 -7.71 9.63
N THR A 142 15.28 -6.78 8.71
CA THR A 142 14.17 -6.82 7.75
C THR A 142 14.51 -7.50 6.43
N ALA A 143 15.78 -7.60 6.05
CA ALA A 143 16.19 -8.30 4.82
C ALA A 143 15.62 -9.74 4.72
N PRO A 144 15.58 -10.58 5.78
CA PRO A 144 14.98 -11.90 5.71
C PRO A 144 13.45 -11.91 5.54
N LEU A 145 12.78 -10.76 5.73
CA LEU A 145 11.33 -10.61 5.56
C LEU A 145 10.94 -10.32 4.11
N THR A 146 11.92 -9.96 3.25
CA THR A 146 11.66 -9.68 1.85
C THR A 146 11.47 -10.96 1.03
N ARG A 147 10.61 -10.87 0.00
CA ARG A 147 10.23 -11.97 -0.88
C ARG A 147 10.32 -11.53 -2.34
N SER A 148 10.33 -12.48 -3.26
CA SER A 148 10.03 -12.18 -4.65
C SER A 148 8.54 -11.93 -4.84
N VAL A 149 8.19 -11.17 -5.88
CA VAL A 149 6.80 -10.98 -6.30
C VAL A 149 6.58 -11.52 -7.71
N PRO A 150 5.34 -11.92 -8.07
CA PRO A 150 5.03 -12.36 -9.43
C PRO A 150 5.39 -11.30 -10.46
N GLY A 151 6.00 -11.72 -11.57
CA GLY A 151 6.59 -10.80 -12.54
C GLY A 151 5.61 -9.83 -13.20
N ARG A 152 4.33 -10.19 -13.29
CA ARG A 152 3.29 -9.34 -13.89
C ARG A 152 2.74 -8.28 -12.95
N VAL A 153 2.78 -8.51 -11.64
CA VAL A 153 2.15 -7.60 -10.67
C VAL A 153 2.64 -6.15 -10.77
N PRO A 154 3.94 -5.86 -10.87
CA PRO A 154 4.40 -4.47 -10.95
C PRO A 154 4.06 -3.77 -12.26
N THR A 155 3.85 -4.51 -13.36
CA THR A 155 3.71 -3.98 -14.72
C THR A 155 2.33 -4.12 -15.33
N ASP A 156 1.42 -4.89 -14.70
CA ASP A 156 0.02 -4.89 -15.11
C ASP A 156 -0.62 -3.55 -14.72
N GLY A 157 -1.34 -2.91 -15.66
CA GLY A 157 -2.10 -1.70 -15.38
C GLY A 157 -3.29 -1.97 -14.47
N ILE A 158 -3.51 -1.10 -13.48
CA ILE A 158 -4.67 -1.22 -12.59
C ILE A 158 -5.99 -0.94 -13.33
N THR A 159 -7.00 -1.79 -13.13
CA THR A 159 -8.36 -1.58 -13.64
C THR A 159 -9.19 -0.80 -12.63
N LEU A 160 -9.73 0.35 -13.06
CA LEU A 160 -10.63 1.20 -12.27
C LEU A 160 -11.81 1.57 -13.16
N ASP A 161 -13.01 1.12 -12.80
CA ASP A 161 -14.22 1.20 -13.65
C ASP A 161 -15.41 1.88 -12.93
N ASP A 162 -15.33 2.15 -11.62
CA ASP A 162 -16.44 2.68 -10.83
C ASP A 162 -16.07 4.02 -10.16
N ASP A 163 -16.57 5.12 -10.71
CA ASP A 163 -16.28 6.48 -10.19
C ASP A 163 -16.82 6.72 -8.77
N ARG A 164 -17.64 5.81 -8.21
CA ARG A 164 -18.04 5.88 -6.80
C ARG A 164 -16.85 5.73 -5.84
N ARG A 165 -15.71 5.20 -6.30
CA ARG A 165 -14.46 5.20 -5.52
C ARG A 165 -14.05 6.60 -5.04
N TYR A 166 -14.38 7.65 -5.80
CA TYR A 166 -14.05 9.03 -5.43
C TYR A 166 -14.81 9.53 -4.20
N GLN A 167 -15.92 8.87 -3.85
CA GLN A 167 -16.70 9.15 -2.63
C GLN A 167 -16.13 8.44 -1.39
N VAL A 168 -15.19 7.51 -1.59
CA VAL A 168 -14.49 6.84 -0.48
C VAL A 168 -13.43 7.80 0.08
N PRO A 169 -13.51 8.19 1.36
CA PRO A 169 -12.52 9.06 1.98
C PRO A 169 -11.10 8.49 1.91
N VAL A 170 -10.12 9.36 1.68
CA VAL A 170 -8.72 8.99 1.54
C VAL A 170 -7.86 9.74 2.55
N THR A 171 -6.89 9.04 3.15
CA THR A 171 -5.79 9.66 3.91
C THR A 171 -4.45 9.21 3.33
N LEU A 172 -3.64 10.16 2.88
CA LEU A 172 -2.27 9.89 2.46
C LEU A 172 -1.32 10.15 3.63
N LEU A 173 -0.66 9.11 4.10
CA LEU A 173 0.41 9.18 5.08
C LEU A 173 1.74 9.31 4.31
N ASN A 174 2.16 10.53 4.06
CA ASN A 174 3.32 10.83 3.22
C ASN A 174 4.59 10.97 4.07
N GLY A 175 5.65 10.29 3.68
CA GLY A 175 6.93 10.34 4.41
C GLY A 175 7.59 11.72 4.36
N ARG A 176 7.52 12.41 3.25
CA ARG A 176 8.36 13.56 2.91
C ARG A 176 7.65 14.91 3.05
N TRP A 177 6.47 15.05 2.44
CA TRP A 177 5.79 16.34 2.24
C TRP A 177 4.62 16.54 3.21
N ASP A 178 4.43 17.77 3.65
CA ASP A 178 3.15 18.20 4.21
C ASP A 178 2.11 18.40 3.09
N GLU A 179 0.86 18.69 3.46
CA GLU A 179 -0.22 18.78 2.48
C GLU A 179 0.03 19.83 1.39
N ALA A 180 0.54 21.01 1.76
CA ALA A 180 0.75 22.09 0.78
C ALA A 180 1.86 21.72 -0.22
N ALA A 181 2.97 21.16 0.27
CA ALA A 181 4.07 20.71 -0.56
C ALA A 181 3.67 19.51 -1.42
N PHE A 182 2.90 18.55 -0.86
CA PHE A 182 2.39 17.40 -1.60
C PHE A 182 1.47 17.84 -2.75
N ARG A 183 0.50 18.73 -2.50
CA ARG A 183 -0.42 19.22 -3.55
C ARG A 183 0.33 19.97 -4.67
N ALA A 184 1.37 20.72 -4.32
CA ALA A 184 2.21 21.39 -5.31
C ALA A 184 2.98 20.38 -6.17
N GLU A 185 3.50 19.31 -5.57
CA GLU A 185 4.26 18.28 -6.25
C GLU A 185 3.38 17.40 -7.15
N ILE A 186 2.28 16.84 -6.62
CA ILE A 186 1.40 15.96 -7.38
C ILE A 186 0.74 16.67 -8.56
N SER A 187 0.54 17.99 -8.49
CA SER A 187 -0.05 18.77 -9.59
C SER A 187 0.74 18.66 -10.91
N GLN A 188 1.99 18.23 -10.84
CA GLN A 188 2.87 18.03 -11.98
C GLN A 188 2.85 16.60 -12.52
N TRP A 189 2.15 15.66 -11.85
CA TRP A 189 2.18 14.24 -12.19
C TRP A 189 1.07 13.81 -13.18
N GLY A 190 0.51 14.76 -13.92
CA GLY A 190 -0.44 14.50 -15.01
C GLY A 190 -1.65 13.66 -14.55
N PRO A 191 -1.83 12.42 -15.04
CA PRO A 191 -2.99 11.61 -14.70
C PRO A 191 -3.15 11.31 -13.19
N PHE A 192 -2.06 11.23 -12.43
CA PHE A 192 -2.10 11.05 -10.96
C PHE A 192 -2.68 12.27 -10.24
N ALA A 193 -2.37 13.49 -10.74
CA ALA A 193 -3.00 14.70 -10.24
C ALA A 193 -4.52 14.68 -10.46
N ALA A 194 -4.95 14.32 -11.66
CA ALA A 194 -6.37 14.24 -12.01
C ALA A 194 -7.13 13.21 -11.16
N GLU A 195 -6.53 12.04 -10.92
CA GLU A 195 -7.11 11.01 -10.05
C GLU A 195 -7.26 11.51 -8.61
N PHE A 196 -6.20 12.11 -8.05
CA PHE A 196 -6.21 12.65 -6.70
C PHE A 196 -7.21 13.80 -6.52
N ASP A 197 -7.27 14.73 -7.49
CA ASP A 197 -8.17 15.88 -7.46
C ASP A 197 -9.65 15.49 -7.62
N SER A 198 -9.94 14.29 -8.12
CA SER A 198 -11.31 13.76 -8.25
C SER A 198 -11.87 13.21 -6.93
N ILE A 199 -11.05 13.00 -5.91
CA ILE A 199 -11.47 12.44 -4.61
C ILE A 199 -12.16 13.53 -3.78
N ASP A 200 -13.40 13.26 -3.34
CA ASP A 200 -14.23 14.23 -2.60
C ASP A 200 -13.64 14.61 -1.23
N ASP A 201 -13.03 13.66 -0.53
CA ASP A 201 -12.45 13.84 0.82
C ASP A 201 -11.05 13.23 0.85
N ALA A 202 -10.03 14.03 0.57
CA ALA A 202 -8.63 13.63 0.58
C ALA A 202 -7.81 14.48 1.56
N GLU A 203 -7.17 13.80 2.52
CA GLU A 203 -6.29 14.40 3.51
C GLU A 203 -4.84 13.92 3.30
N VAL A 204 -3.89 14.80 3.52
CA VAL A 204 -2.45 14.48 3.49
C VAL A 204 -1.84 14.74 4.86
N VAL A 205 -1.23 13.71 5.44
CA VAL A 205 -0.54 13.76 6.74
C VAL A 205 0.93 13.45 6.55
N LYS A 206 1.80 14.38 6.93
CA LYS A 206 3.24 14.16 6.91
C LYS A 206 3.68 13.22 8.04
N LEU A 207 4.27 12.08 7.70
CA LEU A 207 4.89 11.18 8.68
C LEU A 207 6.29 11.61 9.08
N GLY A 208 7.07 12.19 8.16
CA GLY A 208 8.48 12.52 8.38
C GLY A 208 9.34 11.26 8.54
N THR A 209 9.16 10.30 7.62
CA THR A 209 9.83 9.00 7.58
C THR A 209 10.36 8.74 6.16
N GLY A 210 11.18 7.71 6.00
CA GLY A 210 11.45 7.11 4.70
C GLY A 210 10.27 6.26 4.20
N HIS A 211 10.52 5.49 3.14
CA HIS A 211 9.48 4.73 2.43
C HIS A 211 8.91 3.54 3.22
N TRP A 212 9.61 3.02 4.24
CA TRP A 212 9.18 1.85 5.03
C TRP A 212 8.92 2.19 6.50
N PRO A 213 7.91 3.05 6.81
CA PRO A 213 7.61 3.47 8.18
C PRO A 213 7.23 2.30 9.10
N GLN A 214 6.71 1.19 8.57
CA GLN A 214 6.41 -0.02 9.32
C GLN A 214 7.66 -0.67 9.92
N PHE A 215 8.85 -0.39 9.36
CA PHE A 215 10.13 -0.90 9.86
C PHE A 215 10.92 0.12 10.68
N SER A 216 10.86 1.39 10.29
CA SER A 216 11.64 2.48 10.91
C SER A 216 10.91 3.15 12.06
N GLN A 217 9.60 3.36 11.92
CA GLN A 217 8.76 4.14 12.85
C GLN A 217 7.38 3.51 13.07
N PRO A 218 7.30 2.21 13.48
CA PRO A 218 6.03 1.47 13.53
C PRO A 218 4.99 2.10 14.44
N LEU A 219 5.41 2.70 15.58
CA LEU A 219 4.51 3.40 16.50
C LEU A 219 3.89 4.64 15.84
N ARG A 220 4.70 5.47 15.19
CA ARG A 220 4.22 6.66 14.49
C ARG A 220 3.25 6.30 13.37
N LEU A 221 3.54 5.25 12.61
CA LEU A 221 2.65 4.73 11.58
C LEU A 221 1.33 4.24 12.18
N ALA A 222 1.38 3.46 13.28
CA ALA A 222 0.18 2.98 13.96
C ALA A 222 -0.70 4.13 14.45
N ASP A 223 -0.12 5.13 15.11
CA ASP A 223 -0.84 6.32 15.60
C ASP A 223 -1.52 7.09 14.45
N ALA A 224 -0.82 7.24 13.31
CA ALA A 224 -1.38 7.90 12.13
C ALA A 224 -2.54 7.09 11.51
N ILE A 225 -2.42 5.76 11.43
CA ILE A 225 -3.52 4.88 10.98
C ILE A 225 -4.71 4.98 11.93
N ILE A 226 -4.49 4.92 13.25
CA ILE A 226 -5.56 5.04 14.26
C ILE A 226 -6.30 6.39 14.11
N ALA A 227 -5.54 7.47 13.93
CA ALA A 227 -6.12 8.81 13.72
C ALA A 227 -6.94 8.88 12.43
N ALA A 228 -6.49 8.25 11.34
CA ALA A 228 -7.23 8.19 10.06
C ALA A 228 -8.53 7.38 10.18
N VAL A 229 -8.52 6.26 10.94
CA VAL A 229 -9.71 5.41 11.16
C VAL A 229 -10.76 6.11 12.03
N GLY A 230 -10.37 7.00 12.92
CA GLY A 230 -11.26 7.70 13.86
C GLY A 230 -11.99 8.92 13.28
N ARG A 231 -11.84 9.21 11.99
CA ARG A 231 -12.41 10.39 11.28
C ARG A 231 -13.64 10.09 10.38
#